data_dcf9ba638d75d124977ea3841d83b4c4
#
_entry.id   dcf9ba638d75d124977ea3841d83b4c4
#
_cell.length_a   1.000
_cell.length_b   1.000
_cell.length_c   1.000
_cell.angle_alpha   90.00
_cell.angle_beta   90.00
_cell.angle_gamma   90.00
#
_symmetry.space_group_name_H-M   'P 1'
#
loop_
_entity.id
_entity.type
_entity.pdbx_description
1 polymer ?
#
loop_
_entity_poly.entity_id
_entity_poly.type
_entity_poly.pdbx_seq_one_letter_code
_entity_poly.pdbx_strand_id
1 'polypeptide(L)'
;ILNSDYYRKDNLERYLDYKKDNVVLNVNMNLDYEFYKHDINIDNIDNLVIVNKFYKLDKDYVPKLVKVDKKYSINDNQKLTKDANDAFVEMCESAKKDGIYIYSGSSYRSYSYQNNLYKNRVKNDGLDYADKTAAKAGYSEHQTGLAIDITNKDYEYLEDDMKEYTWLINNSYKYGFILRYPKDKENITGYTYEHWHFRYITTDVATILK
;
A
#
# COMPACT_ATOMS: atom_id res chain seq x y z
N ILE A 1 21.77 -13.93 3.25
CA ILE A 1 21.07 -13.43 4.47
C ILE A 1 22.10 -12.90 5.45
N LEU A 2 23.10 -13.68 5.87
CA LEU A 2 24.07 -13.28 6.91
C LEU A 2 24.94 -12.06 6.55
N ASN A 3 25.02 -11.71 5.27
CA ASN A 3 25.76 -10.54 4.77
C ASN A 3 24.83 -9.37 4.39
N SER A 4 23.55 -9.45 4.73
CA SER A 4 22.59 -8.36 4.49
C SER A 4 22.76 -7.28 5.57
N ASP A 5 22.70 -6.00 5.18
CA ASP A 5 22.69 -4.86 6.10
C ASP A 5 21.48 -4.89 7.06
N TYR A 6 20.48 -5.69 6.73
CA TYR A 6 19.27 -5.89 7.53
C TYR A 6 19.32 -7.11 8.45
N TYR A 7 20.42 -7.91 8.41
CA TYR A 7 20.58 -9.07 9.27
C TYR A 7 20.80 -8.65 10.72
N ARG A 8 20.04 -9.25 11.62
CA ARG A 8 20.15 -9.07 13.05
C ARG A 8 20.53 -10.39 13.73
N LYS A 9 21.73 -10.44 14.29
CA LYS A 9 22.28 -11.64 14.90
C LYS A 9 21.40 -12.19 16.02
N ASP A 10 20.74 -11.32 16.78
CA ASP A 10 19.89 -11.70 17.90
C ASP A 10 18.60 -12.45 17.47
N ASN A 11 18.29 -12.43 16.18
CA ASN A 11 17.11 -13.07 15.61
C ASN A 11 17.45 -14.32 14.78
N LEU A 12 18.64 -14.90 14.98
CA LEU A 12 19.17 -15.99 14.16
C LEU A 12 18.20 -17.17 14.02
N GLU A 13 17.57 -17.60 15.09
CA GLU A 13 16.64 -18.75 15.07
C GLU A 13 15.48 -18.51 14.12
N ARG A 14 14.93 -17.29 14.10
CA ARG A 14 13.83 -16.94 13.18
C ARG A 14 14.26 -16.87 11.74
N TYR A 15 15.50 -16.48 11.43
CA TYR A 15 16.02 -16.50 10.07
C TYR A 15 16.19 -17.92 9.51
N LEU A 16 16.39 -18.92 10.36
CA LEU A 16 16.53 -20.31 9.94
C LEU A 16 15.25 -20.89 9.32
N ASP A 17 14.10 -20.36 9.70
CA ASP A 17 12.80 -20.78 9.16
C ASP A 17 12.52 -20.20 7.75
N TYR A 18 13.33 -19.25 7.28
CA TYR A 18 13.14 -18.57 6.01
C TYR A 18 14.26 -18.90 5.01
N LYS A 19 13.86 -19.35 3.83
CA LYS A 19 14.81 -19.77 2.78
C LYS A 19 15.12 -18.68 1.74
N LYS A 20 14.47 -17.52 1.79
CA LYS A 20 14.61 -16.43 0.81
C LYS A 20 15.09 -15.15 1.45
N ASP A 21 16.06 -14.49 0.80
CA ASP A 21 16.68 -13.25 1.31
C ASP A 21 15.71 -12.08 1.46
N ASN A 22 14.72 -11.96 0.58
CA ASN A 22 13.72 -10.90 0.63
C ASN A 22 12.77 -10.97 1.84
N VAL A 23 12.83 -12.03 2.63
CA VAL A 23 12.04 -12.18 3.86
C VAL A 23 12.74 -11.53 5.07
N VAL A 24 14.04 -11.29 5.00
CA VAL A 24 14.81 -10.71 6.11
C VAL A 24 14.24 -9.40 6.63
N LEU A 25 13.80 -8.51 5.74
CA LEU A 25 13.13 -7.26 6.13
C LEU A 25 11.85 -7.52 6.90
N ASN A 26 11.02 -8.44 6.42
CA ASN A 26 9.76 -8.79 7.09
C ASN A 26 9.98 -9.44 8.45
N VAL A 27 10.99 -10.29 8.56
CA VAL A 27 11.38 -10.89 9.85
C VAL A 27 11.82 -9.83 10.83
N ASN A 28 12.66 -8.87 10.42
CA ASN A 28 13.08 -7.76 11.26
C ASN A 28 11.90 -6.86 11.67
N MET A 29 10.97 -6.60 10.75
CA MET A 29 9.76 -5.84 11.05
C MET A 29 8.92 -6.49 12.15
N ASN A 30 8.81 -7.81 12.15
CA ASN A 30 8.03 -8.55 13.16
C ASN A 30 8.70 -8.65 14.52
N LEU A 31 10.02 -8.55 14.54
CA LEU A 31 10.81 -8.78 15.75
C LEU A 31 11.08 -7.49 16.53
N ASP A 32 11.12 -6.37 15.82
CA ASP A 32 11.26 -5.05 16.39
C ASP A 32 9.89 -4.36 16.43
N TYR A 33 9.24 -4.40 17.58
CA TYR A 33 8.05 -3.59 17.84
C TYR A 33 8.36 -2.08 17.89
N GLU A 34 9.59 -1.69 17.54
CA GLU A 34 10.05 -0.30 17.49
C GLU A 34 9.79 0.33 16.12
N PHE A 35 8.57 0.15 15.60
CA PHE A 35 8.10 0.87 14.43
C PHE A 35 8.39 2.36 14.55
N TYR A 36 8.84 2.97 13.46
CA TYR A 36 9.17 4.40 13.37
C TYR A 36 10.44 4.85 14.10
N LYS A 37 11.28 3.96 14.64
CA LYS A 37 12.57 4.32 15.24
C LYS A 37 13.73 4.39 14.25
N HIS A 38 13.61 3.70 13.13
CA HIS A 38 14.62 3.70 12.08
C HIS A 38 14.17 4.63 10.95
N ASP A 39 14.55 5.88 11.03
CA ASP A 39 14.27 6.91 10.00
C ASP A 39 15.13 6.69 8.75
N ILE A 40 14.89 5.60 8.01
CA ILE A 40 15.58 5.34 6.76
C ILE A 40 14.89 6.16 5.66
N ASN A 41 15.55 7.22 5.19
CA ASN A 41 15.09 7.97 4.03
C ASN A 41 15.31 7.15 2.76
N ILE A 42 14.35 7.21 1.86
CA ILE A 42 14.41 6.55 0.56
C ILE A 42 14.99 7.52 -0.45
N ASP A 43 16.13 7.16 -1.05
CA ASP A 43 16.82 8.01 -2.04
C ASP A 43 16.35 7.75 -3.47
N ASN A 44 16.00 6.50 -3.80
CA ASN A 44 15.52 6.12 -5.13
C ASN A 44 14.07 5.67 -5.08
N ILE A 45 13.20 6.39 -5.78
CA ILE A 45 11.76 6.14 -5.79
C ILE A 45 11.36 5.73 -7.21
N ASP A 46 11.11 4.44 -7.37
CA ASP A 46 10.53 3.83 -8.57
C ASP A 46 9.21 3.11 -8.22
N ASN A 47 8.66 2.35 -9.18
CA ASN A 47 7.41 1.63 -8.98
C ASN A 47 7.53 0.49 -7.92
N LEU A 48 8.73 0.07 -7.56
CA LEU A 48 9.00 -0.99 -6.58
C LEU A 48 9.41 -0.47 -5.21
N VAL A 49 9.42 0.85 -5.01
CA VAL A 49 9.78 1.46 -3.74
C VAL A 49 8.97 0.89 -2.59
N ILE A 50 9.64 0.53 -1.50
CA ILE A 50 9.00 0.07 -0.27
C ILE A 50 8.88 1.25 0.68
N VAL A 51 7.65 1.63 1.00
CA VAL A 51 7.30 2.63 2.02
C VAL A 51 6.50 1.92 3.11
N ASN A 52 6.98 1.96 4.33
CA ASN A 52 6.37 1.26 5.47
C ASN A 52 6.83 1.89 6.79
N LYS A 53 6.57 1.27 7.92
CA LYS A 53 6.92 1.79 9.25
C LYS A 53 8.44 1.93 9.54
N PHE A 54 9.31 1.52 8.60
CA PHE A 54 10.78 1.63 8.68
C PHE A 54 11.35 2.58 7.63
N TYR A 55 10.77 2.56 6.43
CA TYR A 55 11.23 3.30 5.27
C TYR A 55 10.27 4.45 4.98
N LYS A 56 10.79 5.67 5.07
CA LYS A 56 9.99 6.87 4.86
C LYS A 56 10.42 7.67 3.65
N LEU A 57 9.45 8.36 3.08
CA LEU A 57 9.64 9.40 2.08
C LEU A 57 9.96 10.73 2.77
N ASP A 58 10.75 11.55 2.10
CA ASP A 58 10.96 12.94 2.51
C ASP A 58 9.61 13.68 2.57
N LYS A 59 9.51 14.64 3.51
CA LYS A 59 8.30 15.45 3.70
C LYS A 59 7.92 16.26 2.46
N ASP A 60 8.93 16.67 1.69
CA ASP A 60 8.77 17.52 0.51
C ASP A 60 8.68 16.68 -0.79
N TYR A 61 8.76 15.35 -0.69
CA TYR A 61 8.61 14.48 -1.84
C TYR A 61 7.19 14.53 -2.39
N VAL A 62 7.08 14.91 -3.66
CA VAL A 62 5.86 14.89 -4.46
C VAL A 62 6.15 14.26 -5.81
N PRO A 63 5.56 13.12 -6.17
CA PRO A 63 5.75 12.49 -7.48
C PRO A 63 5.10 13.32 -8.60
N LYS A 64 5.44 13.01 -9.85
CA LYS A 64 4.69 13.53 -11.01
C LYS A 64 3.32 12.88 -11.05
N LEU A 65 2.29 13.66 -10.79
CA LEU A 65 0.91 13.20 -10.67
C LEU A 65 0.06 13.61 -11.86
N VAL A 66 -0.86 12.72 -12.25
CA VAL A 66 -1.98 12.99 -13.14
C VAL A 66 -3.30 12.81 -12.40
N LYS A 67 -4.35 13.49 -12.83
CA LYS A 67 -5.70 13.28 -12.27
C LYS A 67 -6.25 11.94 -12.73
N VAL A 68 -6.89 11.22 -11.82
CA VAL A 68 -7.71 10.06 -12.16
C VAL A 68 -8.93 10.54 -12.96
N ASP A 69 -9.29 9.80 -14.00
CA ASP A 69 -10.48 10.11 -14.81
C ASP A 69 -11.73 10.18 -13.91
N LYS A 70 -12.48 11.27 -14.04
CA LYS A 70 -13.68 11.52 -13.24
C LYS A 70 -14.70 10.37 -13.28
N LYS A 71 -14.77 9.64 -14.41
CA LYS A 71 -15.66 8.47 -14.56
C LYS A 71 -15.29 7.28 -13.67
N TYR A 72 -14.06 7.27 -13.11
CA TYR A 72 -13.52 6.22 -12.21
C TYR A 72 -13.07 6.79 -10.87
N SER A 73 -13.58 7.93 -10.46
CA SER A 73 -13.19 8.62 -9.23
C SER A 73 -14.43 9.12 -8.49
N ILE A 74 -14.44 8.99 -7.17
CA ILE A 74 -15.52 9.50 -6.32
C ILE A 74 -15.57 11.04 -6.27
N ASN A 75 -14.44 11.70 -6.62
CA ASN A 75 -14.33 13.17 -6.67
C ASN A 75 -13.17 13.63 -7.56
N ASP A 76 -13.06 14.93 -7.80
CA ASP A 76 -12.06 15.53 -8.70
C ASP A 76 -10.64 15.64 -8.11
N ASN A 77 -10.40 15.18 -6.88
CA ASN A 77 -9.13 15.36 -6.16
C ASN A 77 -8.20 14.14 -6.25
N GLN A 78 -8.67 13.03 -6.81
CA GLN A 78 -7.89 11.80 -6.91
C GLN A 78 -6.76 11.95 -7.93
N LYS A 79 -5.54 11.53 -7.56
CA LYS A 79 -4.34 11.63 -8.38
C LYS A 79 -3.47 10.40 -8.19
N LEU A 80 -2.82 9.96 -9.26
CA LEU A 80 -1.82 8.87 -9.25
C LEU A 80 -0.61 9.29 -10.10
N THR A 81 0.47 8.54 -10.05
CA THR A 81 1.50 8.60 -11.10
C THR A 81 0.87 8.20 -12.44
N LYS A 82 1.48 8.62 -13.56
CA LYS A 82 0.92 8.33 -14.88
C LYS A 82 0.75 6.82 -15.10
N ASP A 83 1.78 6.03 -14.80
CA ASP A 83 1.75 4.57 -15.02
C ASP A 83 0.67 3.88 -14.17
N ALA A 84 0.58 4.23 -12.88
CA ALA A 84 -0.46 3.69 -12.01
C ALA A 84 -1.87 4.12 -12.44
N ASN A 85 -2.02 5.35 -12.93
CA ASN A 85 -3.30 5.84 -13.43
C ASN A 85 -3.75 5.12 -14.71
N ASP A 86 -2.85 4.98 -15.68
CA ASP A 86 -3.15 4.31 -16.95
C ASP A 86 -3.55 2.84 -16.68
N ALA A 87 -2.79 2.15 -15.83
CA ALA A 87 -3.09 0.79 -15.40
C ALA A 87 -4.43 0.69 -14.64
N PHE A 88 -4.74 1.66 -13.79
CA PHE A 88 -6.02 1.69 -13.06
C PHE A 88 -7.20 1.91 -14.01
N VAL A 89 -7.08 2.80 -14.98
CA VAL A 89 -8.12 3.02 -16.00
C VAL A 89 -8.35 1.75 -16.82
N GLU A 90 -7.30 1.08 -17.26
CA GLU A 90 -7.40 -0.20 -17.98
C GLU A 90 -8.10 -1.27 -17.13
N MET A 91 -7.74 -1.37 -15.84
CA MET A 91 -8.38 -2.27 -14.90
C MET A 91 -9.87 -1.97 -14.73
N CYS A 92 -10.26 -0.70 -14.63
CA CYS A 92 -11.66 -0.29 -14.55
C CYS A 92 -12.46 -0.64 -15.81
N GLU A 93 -11.88 -0.40 -17.00
CA GLU A 93 -12.53 -0.74 -18.28
C GLU A 93 -12.72 -2.26 -18.43
N SER A 94 -11.75 -3.06 -17.95
CA SER A 94 -11.87 -4.51 -17.96
C SER A 94 -12.92 -5.01 -16.95
N ALA A 95 -12.90 -4.51 -15.73
CA ALA A 95 -13.90 -4.83 -14.71
C ALA A 95 -15.32 -4.52 -15.20
N LYS A 96 -15.49 -3.37 -15.85
CA LYS A 96 -16.77 -2.96 -16.42
C LYS A 96 -17.31 -3.94 -17.47
N LYS A 97 -16.44 -4.55 -18.31
CA LYS A 97 -16.86 -5.59 -19.28
C LYS A 97 -17.44 -6.82 -18.57
N ASP A 98 -16.97 -7.11 -17.37
CA ASP A 98 -17.44 -8.20 -16.50
C ASP A 98 -18.63 -7.78 -15.60
N GLY A 99 -19.18 -6.57 -15.80
CA GLY A 99 -20.28 -6.03 -14.99
C GLY A 99 -19.88 -5.58 -13.59
N ILE A 100 -18.56 -5.38 -13.36
CA ILE A 100 -17.98 -4.93 -12.09
C ILE A 100 -17.61 -3.45 -12.22
N TYR A 101 -17.97 -2.66 -11.21
CA TYR A 101 -17.75 -1.21 -11.22
C TYR A 101 -16.90 -0.82 -10.01
N ILE A 102 -15.69 -0.35 -10.27
CA ILE A 102 -14.70 0.06 -9.28
C ILE A 102 -14.30 1.51 -9.47
N TYR A 103 -14.02 2.22 -8.37
CA TYR A 103 -13.70 3.64 -8.35
C TYR A 103 -12.53 3.94 -7.40
N SER A 104 -11.80 5.01 -7.68
CA SER A 104 -10.81 5.56 -6.78
C SER A 104 -11.51 6.29 -5.63
N GLY A 105 -11.48 5.72 -4.43
CA GLY A 105 -11.97 6.33 -3.19
C GLY A 105 -10.93 7.24 -2.56
N SER A 106 -9.67 6.80 -2.54
CA SER A 106 -8.52 7.58 -2.08
C SER A 106 -7.28 7.18 -2.87
N SER A 107 -6.41 8.13 -3.18
CA SER A 107 -5.20 7.88 -3.97
C SER A 107 -4.01 8.66 -3.38
N TYR A 108 -3.31 9.50 -4.12
CA TYR A 108 -2.23 10.31 -3.56
C TYR A 108 -2.67 11.12 -2.34
N ARG A 109 -1.88 11.03 -1.28
CA ARG A 109 -2.01 11.85 -0.07
C ARG A 109 -0.68 12.57 0.19
N SER A 110 -0.70 13.89 0.31
CA SER A 110 0.50 14.65 0.68
C SER A 110 0.93 14.33 2.12
N TYR A 111 2.20 14.60 2.44
CA TYR A 111 2.71 14.48 3.81
C TYR A 111 1.83 15.22 4.83
N SER A 112 1.45 16.48 4.54
CA SER A 112 0.62 17.28 5.44
C SER A 112 -0.79 16.70 5.63
N TYR A 113 -1.39 16.20 4.55
CA TYR A 113 -2.69 15.51 4.64
C TYR A 113 -2.61 14.27 5.53
N GLN A 114 -1.61 13.42 5.28
CA GLN A 114 -1.41 12.19 6.07
C GLN A 114 -1.13 12.49 7.55
N ASN A 115 -0.36 13.56 7.84
CA ASN A 115 -0.10 13.99 9.22
C ASN A 115 -1.40 14.37 9.97
N ASN A 116 -2.29 15.09 9.31
CA ASN A 116 -3.57 15.46 9.90
C ASN A 116 -4.49 14.25 10.08
N LEU A 117 -4.53 13.37 9.09
CA LEU A 117 -5.28 12.12 9.14
C LEU A 117 -4.83 11.27 10.34
N TYR A 118 -3.53 11.02 10.47
CA TYR A 118 -2.97 10.24 11.57
C TYR A 118 -3.26 10.87 12.93
N LYS A 119 -3.03 12.18 13.09
CA LYS A 119 -3.33 12.90 14.35
C LYS A 119 -4.81 12.81 14.74
N ASN A 120 -5.71 12.93 13.77
CA ASN A 120 -7.14 12.78 14.02
C ASN A 120 -7.47 11.33 14.42
N ARG A 121 -6.85 10.33 13.81
CA ARG A 121 -7.02 8.93 14.19
C ARG A 121 -6.55 8.69 15.63
N VAL A 122 -5.36 9.19 16.00
CA VAL A 122 -4.85 9.10 17.38
C VAL A 122 -5.78 9.77 18.38
N LYS A 123 -6.30 10.95 18.03
CA LYS A 123 -7.21 11.70 18.90
C LYS A 123 -8.54 10.97 19.14
N ASN A 124 -9.09 10.35 18.10
CA ASN A 124 -10.42 9.74 18.15
C ASN A 124 -10.39 8.30 18.67
N ASP A 125 -9.38 7.53 18.28
CA ASP A 125 -9.37 6.08 18.45
C ASP A 125 -8.18 5.56 19.30
N GLY A 126 -7.28 6.46 19.69
CA GLY A 126 -6.09 6.14 20.47
C GLY A 126 -4.89 5.74 19.63
N LEU A 127 -3.69 5.76 20.27
CA LEU A 127 -2.40 5.56 19.60
C LEU A 127 -2.28 4.13 19.03
N ASP A 128 -2.59 3.12 19.84
CA ASP A 128 -2.43 1.71 19.45
C ASP A 128 -3.30 1.33 18.25
N TYR A 129 -4.50 1.89 18.17
CA TYR A 129 -5.39 1.67 17.04
C TYR A 129 -4.90 2.44 15.80
N ALA A 130 -4.50 3.70 15.98
CA ALA A 130 -3.97 4.53 14.90
C ALA A 130 -2.72 3.89 14.28
N ASP A 131 -1.80 3.35 15.06
CA ASP A 131 -0.57 2.71 14.56
C ASP A 131 -0.86 1.43 13.76
N LYS A 132 -1.98 0.76 14.00
CA LYS A 132 -2.38 -0.44 13.24
C LYS A 132 -3.13 -0.13 11.95
N THR A 133 -3.86 1.01 11.91
CA THR A 133 -4.82 1.32 10.85
C THR A 133 -4.46 2.53 10.01
N ALA A 134 -3.40 3.26 10.35
CA ALA A 134 -2.96 4.44 9.61
C ALA A 134 -1.44 4.61 9.69
N ALA A 135 -0.82 4.96 8.59
CA ALA A 135 0.60 5.31 8.57
C ALA A 135 0.83 6.72 9.12
N LYS A 136 1.96 6.93 9.80
CA LYS A 136 2.47 8.27 10.07
C LYS A 136 2.84 8.98 8.76
N ALA A 137 2.91 10.31 8.79
CA ALA A 137 3.34 11.10 7.63
C ALA A 137 4.76 10.71 7.20
N GLY A 138 4.97 10.54 5.91
CA GLY A 138 6.19 10.00 5.31
C GLY A 138 6.22 8.48 5.18
N TYR A 139 5.48 7.74 5.98
CA TYR A 139 5.45 6.28 6.00
C TYR A 139 4.25 5.66 5.27
N SER A 140 3.47 6.49 4.56
CA SER A 140 2.31 6.06 3.79
C SER A 140 2.65 5.84 2.32
N GLU A 141 2.28 4.69 1.78
CA GLU A 141 2.41 4.41 0.35
C GLU A 141 1.61 5.39 -0.54
N HIS A 142 0.54 6.00 -0.01
CA HIS A 142 -0.22 7.01 -0.75
C HIS A 142 0.61 8.23 -1.16
N GLN A 143 1.69 8.56 -0.44
CA GLN A 143 2.57 9.66 -0.82
C GLN A 143 3.40 9.33 -2.08
N THR A 144 3.55 8.05 -2.44
CA THR A 144 4.22 7.65 -3.69
C THR A 144 3.39 7.95 -4.94
N GLY A 145 2.07 8.10 -4.81
CA GLY A 145 1.14 8.15 -5.93
C GLY A 145 0.96 6.80 -6.64
N LEU A 146 1.38 5.69 -6.00
CA LEU A 146 1.27 4.31 -6.51
C LEU A 146 0.22 3.48 -5.76
N ALA A 147 -0.32 3.99 -4.65
CA ALA A 147 -1.36 3.32 -3.87
C ALA A 147 -2.73 3.95 -4.12
N ILE A 148 -3.74 3.09 -4.08
CA ILE A 148 -5.13 3.46 -4.31
C ILE A 148 -6.04 2.65 -3.38
N ASP A 149 -6.95 3.34 -2.70
CA ASP A 149 -8.07 2.73 -1.99
C ASP A 149 -9.26 2.68 -2.94
N ILE A 150 -9.75 1.47 -3.22
CA ILE A 150 -10.81 1.20 -4.20
C ILE A 150 -12.17 1.11 -3.51
N THR A 151 -13.19 1.65 -4.14
CA THR A 151 -14.59 1.58 -3.73
C THR A 151 -15.46 0.93 -4.81
N ASN A 152 -16.67 0.50 -4.42
CA ASN A 152 -17.71 0.05 -5.34
C ASN A 152 -18.46 1.24 -5.99
N LYS A 153 -19.52 0.96 -6.77
CA LYS A 153 -20.37 1.96 -7.43
C LYS A 153 -21.14 2.87 -6.45
N ASP A 154 -21.36 2.42 -5.22
CA ASP A 154 -22.09 3.15 -4.18
C ASP A 154 -21.11 3.96 -3.30
N TYR A 155 -19.82 3.99 -3.70
CA TYR A 155 -18.68 4.67 -3.03
C TYR A 155 -18.36 4.12 -1.64
N GLU A 156 -18.71 2.85 -1.40
CA GLU A 156 -18.33 2.12 -0.18
C GLU A 156 -16.97 1.46 -0.39
N TYR A 157 -16.12 1.48 0.64
CA TYR A 157 -14.89 0.70 0.64
C TYR A 157 -15.20 -0.79 0.58
N LEU A 158 -14.32 -1.53 -0.08
CA LEU A 158 -14.55 -2.95 -0.35
C LEU A 158 -14.52 -3.78 0.93
N GLU A 159 -15.31 -4.86 0.92
CA GLU A 159 -15.35 -5.90 1.94
C GLU A 159 -15.20 -7.27 1.29
N ASP A 160 -14.89 -8.31 2.08
CA ASP A 160 -14.57 -9.68 1.61
C ASP A 160 -15.68 -10.32 0.76
N ASP A 161 -16.94 -10.04 1.07
CA ASP A 161 -18.11 -10.62 0.42
C ASP A 161 -18.56 -9.88 -0.85
N MET A 162 -17.90 -8.75 -1.17
CA MET A 162 -18.24 -7.97 -2.36
C MET A 162 -17.68 -8.61 -3.64
N LYS A 163 -18.48 -8.59 -4.70
CA LYS A 163 -18.08 -9.09 -6.02
C LYS A 163 -16.91 -8.29 -6.61
N GLU A 164 -16.83 -7.01 -6.32
CA GLU A 164 -15.75 -6.12 -6.72
C GLU A 164 -14.42 -6.59 -6.09
N TYR A 165 -14.41 -6.92 -4.81
CA TYR A 165 -13.24 -7.47 -4.13
C TYR A 165 -12.83 -8.81 -4.74
N THR A 166 -13.77 -9.74 -4.90
CA THR A 166 -13.51 -11.04 -5.55
C THR A 166 -12.91 -10.89 -6.94
N TRP A 167 -13.44 -9.96 -7.73
CA TRP A 167 -12.89 -9.68 -9.07
C TRP A 167 -11.45 -9.14 -8.99
N LEU A 168 -11.19 -8.18 -8.11
CA LEU A 168 -9.87 -7.57 -7.92
C LEU A 168 -8.82 -8.59 -7.48
N ILE A 169 -9.12 -9.44 -6.52
CA ILE A 169 -8.20 -10.49 -6.06
C ILE A 169 -7.80 -11.43 -7.22
N ASN A 170 -8.69 -11.68 -8.16
CA ASN A 170 -8.43 -12.57 -9.28
C ASN A 170 -7.82 -11.89 -10.51
N ASN A 171 -7.85 -10.55 -10.60
CA ASN A 171 -7.52 -9.86 -11.84
C ASN A 171 -6.54 -8.69 -11.67
N SER A 172 -6.44 -8.04 -10.51
CA SER A 172 -5.67 -6.80 -10.32
C SER A 172 -4.19 -6.94 -10.72
N TYR A 173 -3.58 -8.10 -10.50
CA TYR A 173 -2.19 -8.38 -10.86
C TYR A 173 -1.92 -8.24 -12.37
N LYS A 174 -2.92 -8.53 -13.23
CA LYS A 174 -2.83 -8.37 -14.69
C LYS A 174 -2.62 -6.92 -15.11
N TYR A 175 -2.94 -5.99 -14.22
CA TYR A 175 -2.80 -4.54 -14.39
C TYR A 175 -1.70 -3.95 -13.48
N GLY A 176 -0.86 -4.81 -12.89
CA GLY A 176 0.24 -4.39 -12.04
C GLY A 176 -0.14 -4.01 -10.61
N PHE A 177 -1.36 -4.31 -10.16
CA PHE A 177 -1.80 -4.03 -8.80
C PHE A 177 -1.81 -5.29 -7.93
N ILE A 178 -1.40 -5.13 -6.67
CA ILE A 178 -1.51 -6.17 -5.63
C ILE A 178 -2.33 -5.67 -4.47
N LEU A 179 -3.04 -6.58 -3.78
CA LEU A 179 -3.59 -6.32 -2.45
C LEU A 179 -2.41 -6.19 -1.48
N ARG A 180 -2.22 -5.00 -0.93
CA ARG A 180 -0.98 -4.66 -0.19
C ARG A 180 -0.96 -5.19 1.24
N TYR A 181 -2.12 -5.21 1.90
CA TYR A 181 -2.29 -5.62 3.29
C TYR A 181 -3.28 -6.79 3.37
N PRO A 182 -2.86 -8.02 2.96
CA PRO A 182 -3.73 -9.19 2.93
C PRO A 182 -3.97 -9.74 4.34
N LYS A 183 -5.06 -10.48 4.48
CA LYS A 183 -5.47 -11.14 5.73
C LYS A 183 -4.38 -12.08 6.25
N ASP A 184 -4.25 -12.17 7.56
CA ASP A 184 -3.27 -13.01 8.27
C ASP A 184 -1.80 -12.66 7.95
N LYS A 185 -1.54 -11.41 7.52
CA LYS A 185 -0.20 -10.88 7.26
C LYS A 185 0.11 -9.61 8.07
N GLU A 186 -0.71 -9.27 9.04
CA GLU A 186 -0.57 -8.08 9.89
C GLU A 186 0.76 -8.05 10.62
N ASN A 187 1.24 -9.23 11.05
CA ASN A 187 2.54 -9.40 11.69
C ASN A 187 3.73 -9.19 10.72
N ILE A 188 3.50 -9.23 9.41
CA ILE A 188 4.50 -8.96 8.37
C ILE A 188 4.42 -7.51 7.91
N THR A 189 3.21 -7.02 7.65
CA THR A 189 2.99 -5.69 7.07
C THR A 189 3.01 -4.58 8.11
N GLY A 190 2.71 -4.92 9.36
CA GLY A 190 2.54 -3.97 10.46
C GLY A 190 1.20 -3.22 10.45
N TYR A 191 0.32 -3.54 9.50
CA TYR A 191 -1.01 -2.94 9.36
C TYR A 191 -2.07 -4.02 9.35
N THR A 192 -3.27 -3.67 9.81
CA THR A 192 -4.45 -4.53 9.71
C THR A 192 -4.80 -4.84 8.27
N TYR A 193 -5.56 -5.90 8.07
CA TYR A 193 -6.10 -6.25 6.76
C TYR A 193 -6.92 -5.10 6.16
N GLU A 194 -6.64 -4.76 4.89
CA GLU A 194 -7.35 -3.70 4.14
C GLU A 194 -7.80 -4.22 2.79
N HIS A 195 -9.07 -4.56 2.64
CA HIS A 195 -9.70 -5.10 1.42
C HIS A 195 -9.63 -4.13 0.24
N TRP A 196 -9.52 -2.85 0.51
CA TRP A 196 -9.60 -1.75 -0.44
C TRP A 196 -8.25 -1.24 -0.92
N HIS A 197 -7.14 -1.51 -0.19
CA HIS A 197 -5.83 -0.91 -0.45
C HIS A 197 -5.01 -1.72 -1.45
N PHE A 198 -4.90 -1.19 -2.66
CA PHE A 198 -4.13 -1.78 -3.74
C PHE A 198 -2.90 -0.94 -4.07
N ARG A 199 -1.78 -1.63 -4.33
CA ARG A 199 -0.51 -1.01 -4.68
C ARG A 199 -0.09 -1.39 -6.10
N TYR A 200 0.23 -0.38 -6.94
CA TYR A 200 0.84 -0.57 -8.24
C TYR A 200 2.34 -0.84 -8.12
N ILE A 201 2.81 -1.94 -8.77
CA ILE A 201 4.21 -2.40 -8.73
C ILE A 201 4.71 -2.89 -10.10
N THR A 202 4.02 -2.61 -11.19
CA THR A 202 4.16 -3.15 -12.54
C THR A 202 3.56 -4.54 -12.75
N THR A 203 3.15 -4.83 -13.98
CA THR A 203 2.49 -6.09 -14.34
C THR A 203 3.38 -7.30 -14.16
N ASP A 204 4.66 -7.20 -14.54
CA ASP A 204 5.61 -8.30 -14.45
C ASP A 204 5.81 -8.75 -13.00
N VAL A 205 6.04 -7.80 -12.10
CA VAL A 205 6.26 -8.09 -10.68
C VAL A 205 4.98 -8.56 -10.00
N ALA A 206 3.83 -7.93 -10.29
CA ALA A 206 2.54 -8.34 -9.74
C ALA A 206 2.18 -9.77 -10.14
N THR A 207 2.50 -10.19 -11.37
CA THR A 207 2.28 -11.56 -11.86
C THR A 207 3.15 -12.59 -11.13
N ILE A 208 4.38 -12.23 -10.78
CA ILE A 208 5.28 -13.11 -10.00
C ILE A 208 4.78 -13.31 -8.57
N LEU A 209 4.16 -12.27 -7.99
CA LEU A 209 3.69 -12.27 -6.61
C LEU A 209 2.29 -12.88 -6.41
N LYS A 210 1.57 -13.13 -7.51
CA LYS A 210 0.26 -13.80 -7.50
C LYS A 210 0.38 -15.27 -7.13
#